data_76324442d40c2c0882dfc088eb52c5b9
#
_entry.id   76324442d40c2c0882dfc088eb52c5b9
#
_cell.length_a   1.000
_cell.length_b   1.000
_cell.length_c   1.000
_cell.angle_alpha   90.00
_cell.angle_beta   90.00
_cell.angle_gamma   90.00
#
_symmetry.space_group_name_H-M   'P 1'
#
loop_
_entity.id
_entity.type
_entity.pdbx_description
1 polymer ?
#
loop_
_entity_poly.entity_id
_entity_poly.type
_entity_poly.pdbx_seq_one_letter_code
_entity_poly.pdbx_strand_id
1 'polypeptide(L)'
;DVIYDEDVVNGGEKVLRKALQEAERIFAHCGAVFVVSGCVPNMIGDDVDGILATTEGSQKLLHVKAPGYAGNIDSGAEAAYLALLPLLRPAEEKQAGAINILGIMNDDPYADNDLAELKKFLDSKVRINCALQDCSLRDIAAMPQAELNICFGYGEPLAKKIQEEFGVPYIKCAYPYGVAGMQKFLRQLGAALKIDFS
;
A
#
# COMPACT_ATOMS: atom_id res chain seq x y z
N ASP A 1 12.55 8.33 16.22
CA ASP A 1 13.59 8.10 17.23
C ASP A 1 14.92 8.69 16.77
N VAL A 2 15.75 9.09 17.74
CA VAL A 2 17.10 9.60 17.50
C VAL A 2 18.07 8.43 17.69
N ILE A 3 18.92 8.20 16.69
CA ILE A 3 20.00 7.21 16.75
C ILE A 3 21.26 7.95 17.19
N TYR A 4 21.89 7.51 18.25
CA TYR A 4 23.12 8.04 18.79
C TYR A 4 24.34 7.22 18.33
N ASP A 5 25.54 7.75 18.49
CA ASP A 5 26.80 7.08 18.08
C ASP A 5 26.95 5.69 18.72
N GLU A 6 26.50 5.53 19.96
CA GLU A 6 26.52 4.24 20.66
C GLU A 6 25.55 3.21 20.06
N ASP A 7 24.43 3.64 19.48
CA ASP A 7 23.48 2.74 18.79
C ASP A 7 24.06 2.27 17.45
N VAL A 8 24.84 3.10 16.79
CA VAL A 8 25.56 2.72 15.56
C VAL A 8 26.58 1.61 15.84
N VAL A 9 27.22 1.64 17.00
CA VAL A 9 28.25 0.66 17.39
C VAL A 9 27.63 -0.63 17.97
N ASN A 10 26.56 -0.49 18.75
CA ASN A 10 25.96 -1.60 19.51
C ASN A 10 24.65 -2.16 18.90
N GLY A 11 24.18 -1.56 17.83
CA GLY A 11 22.87 -1.86 17.23
C GLY A 11 21.71 -1.07 17.86
N GLY A 12 20.68 -0.79 17.05
CA GLY A 12 19.49 -0.01 17.42
C GLY A 12 18.37 -0.82 18.09
N GLU A 13 18.56 -2.13 18.36
CA GLU A 13 17.50 -3.01 18.87
C GLU A 13 16.81 -2.46 20.12
N LYS A 14 17.59 -2.01 21.12
CA LYS A 14 17.02 -1.49 22.38
C LYS A 14 16.17 -0.26 22.19
N VAL A 15 16.62 0.64 21.30
CA VAL A 15 15.90 1.88 20.95
C VAL A 15 14.60 1.55 20.24
N LEU A 16 14.65 0.65 19.27
CA LEU A 16 13.47 0.22 18.53
C LEU A 16 12.44 -0.47 19.44
N ARG A 17 12.86 -1.40 20.31
CA ARG A 17 11.94 -2.06 21.26
C ARG A 17 11.25 -1.05 22.19
N LYS A 18 12.01 -0.07 22.70
CA LYS A 18 11.44 1.00 23.54
C LYS A 18 10.42 1.84 22.76
N ALA A 19 10.75 2.22 21.53
CA ALA A 19 9.85 2.99 20.66
C ALA A 19 8.55 2.23 20.37
N LEU A 20 8.64 0.92 20.12
CA LEU A 20 7.45 0.07 19.89
C LEU A 20 6.57 -0.02 21.13
N GLN A 21 7.16 -0.17 22.33
CA GLN A 21 6.41 -0.16 23.59
C GLN A 21 5.71 1.19 23.83
N GLU A 22 6.37 2.29 23.51
CA GLU A 22 5.76 3.63 23.61
C GLU A 22 4.64 3.80 22.58
N ALA A 23 4.83 3.32 21.35
CA ALA A 23 3.81 3.36 20.30
C ALA A 23 2.56 2.56 20.71
N GLU A 24 2.72 1.35 21.24
CA GLU A 24 1.61 0.55 21.77
C GLU A 24 0.84 1.30 22.86
N ARG A 25 1.54 1.97 23.78
CA ARG A 25 0.91 2.71 24.88
C ARG A 25 0.18 3.98 24.41
N ILE A 26 0.78 4.74 23.46
CA ILE A 26 0.24 6.04 23.04
C ILE A 26 -0.84 5.85 21.96
N PHE A 27 -0.64 4.90 21.07
CA PHE A 27 -1.47 4.66 19.88
C PHE A 27 -2.23 3.33 19.96
N ALA A 28 -2.61 2.88 21.17
CA ALA A 28 -3.33 1.62 21.39
C ALA A 28 -4.63 1.47 20.56
N HIS A 29 -5.19 2.59 20.10
CA HIS A 29 -6.38 2.61 19.22
C HIS A 29 -6.05 2.34 17.74
N CYS A 30 -4.78 2.36 17.34
CA CYS A 30 -4.37 2.07 15.98
C CYS A 30 -4.25 0.56 15.76
N GLY A 31 -4.76 0.05 14.64
CA GLY A 31 -4.69 -1.38 14.31
C GLY A 31 -3.35 -1.81 13.72
N ALA A 32 -2.54 -0.88 13.24
CA ALA A 32 -1.22 -1.15 12.66
C ALA A 32 -0.23 -0.01 12.92
N VAL A 33 1.05 -0.36 12.99
CA VAL A 33 2.18 0.57 13.08
C VAL A 33 3.17 0.24 11.98
N PHE A 34 3.54 1.24 11.19
CA PHE A 34 4.59 1.12 10.18
C PHE A 34 5.94 1.48 10.79
N VAL A 35 6.87 0.56 10.69
CA VAL A 35 8.27 0.76 11.09
C VAL A 35 9.10 0.96 9.83
N VAL A 36 9.51 2.20 9.59
CA VAL A 36 10.31 2.55 8.40
C VAL A 36 11.78 2.54 8.77
N SER A 37 12.55 1.60 8.20
CA SER A 37 14.00 1.56 8.40
C SER A 37 14.73 2.30 7.28
N GLY A 38 15.47 3.34 7.65
CA GLY A 38 16.29 4.16 6.76
C GLY A 38 17.69 3.58 6.55
N CYS A 39 18.65 4.47 6.19
CA CYS A 39 20.02 4.06 5.84
C CYS A 39 20.77 3.38 6.99
N VAL A 40 20.78 3.98 8.18
CA VAL A 40 21.65 3.55 9.27
C VAL A 40 21.32 2.13 9.76
N PRO A 41 20.08 1.78 10.15
CA PRO A 41 19.74 0.43 10.56
C PRO A 41 20.08 -0.63 9.50
N ASN A 42 19.87 -0.29 8.22
CA ASN A 42 20.17 -1.22 7.13
C ASN A 42 21.69 -1.38 6.86
N MET A 43 22.50 -0.35 7.12
CA MET A 43 23.97 -0.40 6.93
C MET A 43 24.67 -1.15 8.06
N ILE A 44 24.21 -0.98 9.30
CA ILE A 44 24.78 -1.68 10.47
C ILE A 44 24.24 -3.11 10.63
N GLY A 45 23.21 -3.47 9.84
CA GLY A 45 22.66 -4.83 9.82
C GLY A 45 21.70 -5.14 10.97
N ASP A 46 20.98 -4.13 11.48
CA ASP A 46 19.94 -4.35 12.49
C ASP A 46 18.87 -5.31 11.96
N ASP A 47 18.56 -6.35 12.73
CA ASP A 47 17.48 -7.30 12.42
C ASP A 47 16.11 -6.74 12.83
N VAL A 48 15.64 -5.74 12.08
CA VAL A 48 14.35 -5.12 12.34
C VAL A 48 13.21 -6.14 12.26
N ASP A 49 13.23 -7.04 11.26
CA ASP A 49 12.19 -8.05 11.07
C ASP A 49 12.12 -9.02 12.26
N GLY A 50 13.27 -9.48 12.77
CA GLY A 50 13.35 -10.34 13.96
C GLY A 50 12.87 -9.62 15.22
N ILE A 51 13.17 -8.32 15.36
CA ILE A 51 12.68 -7.50 16.48
C ILE A 51 11.15 -7.41 16.43
N LEU A 52 10.58 -7.10 15.26
CA LEU A 52 9.13 -7.00 15.09
C LEU A 52 8.41 -8.33 15.33
N ALA A 53 8.99 -9.44 14.85
CA ALA A 53 8.43 -10.78 15.03
C ALA A 53 8.38 -11.24 16.49
N THR A 54 9.27 -10.70 17.34
CA THR A 54 9.37 -11.02 18.78
C THR A 54 8.74 -9.97 19.69
N THR A 55 8.20 -8.88 19.12
CA THR A 55 7.53 -7.84 19.90
C THR A 55 6.08 -8.21 20.10
N GLU A 56 5.66 -8.34 21.36
CA GLU A 56 4.27 -8.57 21.73
C GLU A 56 3.47 -7.25 21.71
N GLY A 57 2.21 -7.31 21.28
CA GLY A 57 1.32 -6.17 21.24
C GLY A 57 0.00 -6.48 20.51
N SER A 58 -0.96 -5.56 20.59
CA SER A 58 -2.25 -5.68 19.92
C SER A 58 -2.21 -5.22 18.46
N GLN A 59 -1.22 -4.40 18.12
CA GLN A 59 -1.07 -3.78 16.82
C GLN A 59 -0.33 -4.69 15.83
N LYS A 60 -0.70 -4.61 14.57
CA LYS A 60 0.09 -5.19 13.47
C LYS A 60 1.32 -4.31 13.23
N LEU A 61 2.52 -4.89 13.41
CA LEU A 61 3.77 -4.23 13.08
C LEU A 61 4.15 -4.54 11.64
N LEU A 62 4.36 -3.51 10.82
CA LEU A 62 4.65 -3.62 9.40
C LEU A 62 5.98 -2.96 9.10
N HIS A 63 6.93 -3.73 8.55
CA HIS A 63 8.25 -3.22 8.20
C HIS A 63 8.26 -2.64 6.79
N VAL A 64 8.73 -1.39 6.66
CA VAL A 64 9.03 -0.74 5.39
C VAL A 64 10.53 -0.51 5.30
N LYS A 65 11.21 -1.35 4.52
CA LYS A 65 12.65 -1.23 4.29
C LYS A 65 12.92 -0.22 3.18
N ALA A 66 13.32 1.00 3.54
CA ALA A 66 13.49 2.10 2.62
C ALA A 66 14.84 2.85 2.78
N PRO A 67 16.00 2.15 2.64
CA PRO A 67 17.29 2.81 2.73
C PRO A 67 17.54 3.67 1.48
N GLY A 68 17.82 4.96 1.67
CA GLY A 68 17.99 5.90 0.57
C GLY A 68 19.16 5.62 -0.38
N TYR A 69 20.12 4.78 0.03
CA TYR A 69 21.23 4.35 -0.83
C TYR A 69 20.87 3.18 -1.77
N ALA A 70 19.78 2.46 -1.50
CA ALA A 70 19.39 1.27 -2.28
C ALA A 70 18.38 1.56 -3.38
N GLY A 71 17.86 2.80 -3.45
CA GLY A 71 16.86 3.15 -4.44
C GLY A 71 16.51 4.64 -4.43
N ASN A 72 15.45 4.96 -5.14
CA ASN A 72 14.86 6.29 -5.22
C ASN A 72 13.53 6.34 -4.46
N ILE A 73 12.79 7.44 -4.58
CA ILE A 73 11.48 7.64 -3.95
C ILE A 73 10.48 6.56 -4.39
N ASP A 74 10.56 6.13 -5.66
CA ASP A 74 9.65 5.11 -6.22
C ASP A 74 9.84 3.76 -5.51
N SER A 75 11.10 3.35 -5.27
CA SER A 75 11.39 2.10 -4.56
C SER A 75 10.93 2.13 -3.10
N GLY A 76 10.99 3.30 -2.45
CA GLY A 76 10.44 3.50 -1.11
C GLY A 76 8.91 3.36 -1.09
N ALA A 77 8.22 3.97 -2.05
CA ALA A 77 6.78 3.87 -2.22
C ALA A 77 6.34 2.41 -2.47
N GLU A 78 7.04 1.69 -3.36
CA GLU A 78 6.75 0.27 -3.62
C GLU A 78 6.99 -0.61 -2.39
N ALA A 79 8.03 -0.33 -1.60
CA ALA A 79 8.27 -1.03 -0.34
C ALA A 79 7.13 -0.80 0.66
N ALA A 80 6.61 0.44 0.75
CA ALA A 80 5.47 0.76 1.60
C ALA A 80 4.19 0.03 1.14
N TYR A 81 3.93 -0.04 -0.16
CA TYR A 81 2.81 -0.82 -0.69
C TYR A 81 2.95 -2.31 -0.38
N LEU A 82 4.13 -2.91 -0.58
CA LEU A 82 4.37 -4.32 -0.28
C LEU A 82 4.19 -4.64 1.20
N ALA A 83 4.51 -3.72 2.10
CA ALA A 83 4.32 -3.89 3.53
C ALA A 83 2.85 -4.05 3.94
N LEU A 84 1.89 -3.73 3.06
CA LEU A 84 0.45 -3.94 3.30
C LEU A 84 0.01 -5.40 3.13
N LEU A 85 0.79 -6.24 2.44
CA LEU A 85 0.41 -7.61 2.11
C LEU A 85 -0.07 -8.44 3.33
N PRO A 86 0.58 -8.39 4.50
CA PRO A 86 0.13 -9.14 5.69
C PRO A 86 -1.21 -8.68 6.27
N LEU A 87 -1.75 -7.55 5.83
CA LEU A 87 -3.06 -7.05 6.25
C LEU A 87 -4.20 -7.65 5.43
N LEU A 88 -3.93 -8.15 4.23
CA LEU A 88 -4.95 -8.65 3.31
C LEU A 88 -5.56 -9.95 3.86
N ARG A 89 -6.84 -10.15 3.60
CA ARG A 89 -7.58 -11.33 4.03
C ARG A 89 -8.16 -12.05 2.82
N PRO A 90 -8.05 -13.38 2.76
CA PRO A 90 -8.72 -14.15 1.71
C PRO A 90 -10.21 -13.78 1.65
N ALA A 91 -10.73 -13.68 0.44
CA ALA A 91 -12.15 -13.44 0.20
C ALA A 91 -12.84 -14.76 -0.12
N GLU A 92 -14.01 -15.00 0.46
CA GLU A 92 -14.85 -16.15 0.11
C GLU A 92 -15.40 -15.99 -1.30
N GLU A 93 -15.82 -14.77 -1.65
CA GLU A 93 -16.36 -14.44 -2.96
C GLU A 93 -15.79 -13.12 -3.49
N LYS A 94 -15.63 -13.03 -4.80
CA LYS A 94 -15.28 -11.78 -5.50
C LYS A 94 -16.55 -10.96 -5.68
N GLN A 95 -16.42 -9.65 -5.58
CA GLN A 95 -17.50 -8.71 -5.81
C GLN A 95 -17.44 -8.24 -7.26
N ALA A 96 -18.43 -8.64 -8.06
CA ALA A 96 -18.52 -8.26 -9.48
C ALA A 96 -18.48 -6.74 -9.67
N GLY A 97 -17.70 -6.27 -10.62
CA GLY A 97 -17.51 -4.85 -10.90
C GLY A 97 -16.75 -4.07 -9.81
N ALA A 98 -16.21 -4.73 -8.78
CA ALA A 98 -15.42 -4.05 -7.75
C ALA A 98 -13.95 -3.98 -8.16
N ILE A 99 -13.34 -2.81 -8.01
CA ILE A 99 -11.93 -2.55 -8.34
C ILE A 99 -11.17 -1.98 -7.16
N ASN A 100 -9.86 -2.25 -7.11
CA ASN A 100 -8.94 -1.50 -6.26
C ASN A 100 -8.14 -0.51 -7.11
N ILE A 101 -7.83 0.63 -6.54
CA ILE A 101 -6.98 1.66 -7.15
C ILE A 101 -5.70 1.78 -6.32
N LEU A 102 -4.55 1.59 -6.98
CA LEU A 102 -3.22 1.71 -6.45
C LEU A 102 -2.45 2.79 -7.21
N GLY A 103 -1.54 3.46 -6.53
CA GLY A 103 -0.57 4.34 -7.18
C GLY A 103 -0.99 5.80 -7.31
N ILE A 104 -2.14 6.19 -6.78
CA ILE A 104 -2.44 7.61 -6.56
C ILE A 104 -1.71 8.01 -5.27
N MET A 105 -0.81 8.99 -5.35
CA MET A 105 0.05 9.41 -4.23
C MET A 105 -0.47 10.68 -3.60
N ASN A 106 -0.47 10.75 -2.26
CA ASN A 106 -0.96 11.91 -1.51
C ASN A 106 -0.04 13.14 -1.58
N ASP A 107 1.15 13.01 -2.14
CA ASP A 107 2.05 14.13 -2.43
C ASP A 107 1.66 14.91 -3.69
N ASP A 108 0.78 14.36 -4.53
CA ASP A 108 0.14 15.12 -5.61
C ASP A 108 -0.98 15.99 -5.01
N PRO A 109 -0.89 17.33 -5.13
CA PRO A 109 -1.91 18.24 -4.57
C PRO A 109 -3.29 18.11 -5.19
N TYR A 110 -3.40 17.41 -6.32
CA TYR A 110 -4.67 17.15 -7.01
C TYR A 110 -5.24 15.76 -6.76
N ALA A 111 -4.51 14.90 -6.07
CA ALA A 111 -4.83 13.49 -5.89
C ALA A 111 -6.25 13.24 -5.35
N ASP A 112 -6.70 14.02 -4.35
CA ASP A 112 -8.05 13.91 -3.78
C ASP A 112 -9.14 14.28 -4.78
N ASN A 113 -8.92 15.36 -5.55
CA ASN A 113 -9.86 15.80 -6.59
C ASN A 113 -9.90 14.79 -7.73
N ASP A 114 -8.76 14.30 -8.18
CA ASP A 114 -8.66 13.32 -9.27
C ASP A 114 -9.36 12.01 -8.88
N LEU A 115 -9.19 11.55 -7.65
CA LEU A 115 -9.89 10.38 -7.14
C LEU A 115 -11.40 10.62 -7.05
N ALA A 116 -11.82 11.80 -6.58
CA ALA A 116 -13.24 12.14 -6.47
C ALA A 116 -13.92 12.21 -7.83
N GLU A 117 -13.27 12.80 -8.83
CA GLU A 117 -13.78 12.84 -10.20
C GLU A 117 -13.81 11.44 -10.85
N LEU A 118 -12.77 10.64 -10.62
CA LEU A 118 -12.74 9.27 -11.10
C LEU A 118 -13.86 8.41 -10.46
N LYS A 119 -14.11 8.57 -9.16
CA LYS A 119 -15.23 7.94 -8.46
C LYS A 119 -16.57 8.30 -9.11
N LYS A 120 -16.85 9.59 -9.33
CA LYS A 120 -18.08 10.05 -9.99
C LYS A 120 -18.26 9.47 -11.38
N PHE A 121 -17.16 9.40 -12.16
CA PHE A 121 -17.20 8.91 -13.53
C PHE A 121 -17.47 7.39 -13.60
N LEU A 122 -16.94 6.63 -12.66
CA LEU A 122 -17.06 5.16 -12.62
C LEU A 122 -18.34 4.66 -11.94
N ASP A 123 -18.95 5.48 -11.07
CA ASP A 123 -19.99 5.09 -10.09
C ASP A 123 -21.22 4.39 -10.68
N SER A 124 -21.51 4.60 -11.96
CA SER A 124 -22.66 3.96 -12.63
C SER A 124 -22.41 2.50 -13.05
N LYS A 125 -21.17 2.07 -13.17
CA LYS A 125 -20.81 0.76 -13.76
C LYS A 125 -19.77 -0.04 -12.94
N VAL A 126 -18.98 0.63 -12.13
CA VAL A 126 -17.84 0.03 -11.40
C VAL A 126 -17.78 0.59 -9.99
N ARG A 127 -17.64 -0.29 -9.00
CA ARG A 127 -17.50 0.10 -7.61
C ARG A 127 -16.03 0.12 -7.19
N ILE A 128 -15.57 1.22 -6.60
CA ILE A 128 -14.25 1.24 -5.96
C ILE A 128 -14.36 0.53 -4.61
N ASN A 129 -13.66 -0.58 -4.48
CA ASN A 129 -13.56 -1.37 -3.26
C ASN A 129 -12.53 -0.78 -2.30
N CYS A 130 -11.34 -0.46 -2.81
CA CYS A 130 -10.27 0.19 -2.06
C CYS A 130 -9.50 1.15 -2.99
N ALA A 131 -9.31 2.39 -2.54
CA ALA A 131 -8.33 3.29 -3.13
C ALA A 131 -7.27 3.55 -2.06
N LEU A 132 -6.02 3.12 -2.27
CA LEU A 132 -4.98 3.14 -1.23
C LEU A 132 -4.64 4.55 -0.72
N GLN A 133 -4.99 5.59 -1.48
CA GLN A 133 -4.86 6.98 -1.07
C GLN A 133 -5.83 7.37 0.06
N ASP A 134 -7.06 6.83 0.02
CA ASP A 134 -8.16 7.19 0.93
C ASP A 134 -8.86 5.90 1.39
N CYS A 135 -8.24 5.20 2.34
CA CYS A 135 -8.74 3.91 2.81
C CYS A 135 -8.43 3.65 4.28
N SER A 136 -9.25 2.80 4.88
CA SER A 136 -9.01 2.26 6.22
C SER A 136 -8.28 0.91 6.15
N LEU A 137 -7.76 0.44 7.29
CA LEU A 137 -7.20 -0.92 7.40
C LEU A 137 -8.21 -2.01 7.02
N ARG A 138 -9.50 -1.75 7.20
CA ARG A 138 -10.58 -2.66 6.80
C ARG A 138 -10.69 -2.74 5.29
N ASP A 139 -10.58 -1.61 4.59
CA ASP A 139 -10.62 -1.56 3.13
C ASP A 139 -9.40 -2.24 2.53
N ILE A 140 -8.21 -2.04 3.12
CA ILE A 140 -6.99 -2.76 2.75
C ILE A 140 -7.19 -4.27 2.93
N ALA A 141 -7.69 -4.70 4.07
CA ALA A 141 -7.95 -6.12 4.32
C ALA A 141 -8.95 -6.74 3.32
N ALA A 142 -9.87 -5.94 2.79
CA ALA A 142 -10.88 -6.34 1.81
C ALA A 142 -10.40 -6.27 0.34
N MET A 143 -9.18 -5.82 0.06
CA MET A 143 -8.68 -5.74 -1.33
C MET A 143 -8.84 -7.04 -2.13
N PRO A 144 -8.65 -8.25 -1.55
CA PRO A 144 -8.88 -9.50 -2.28
C PRO A 144 -10.31 -9.76 -2.72
N GLN A 145 -11.30 -8.98 -2.26
CA GLN A 145 -12.68 -9.07 -2.71
C GLN A 145 -12.91 -8.44 -4.09
N ALA A 146 -12.00 -7.60 -4.55
CA ALA A 146 -12.13 -6.95 -5.85
C ALA A 146 -11.97 -7.94 -7.00
N GLU A 147 -12.53 -7.57 -8.14
CA GLU A 147 -12.40 -8.29 -9.40
C GLU A 147 -11.12 -7.89 -10.16
N LEU A 148 -10.63 -6.66 -9.94
CA LEU A 148 -9.48 -6.10 -10.64
C LEU A 148 -8.71 -5.11 -9.78
N ASN A 149 -7.37 -5.11 -9.90
CA ASN A 149 -6.50 -4.04 -9.41
C ASN A 149 -6.09 -3.12 -10.55
N ILE A 150 -6.14 -1.81 -10.33
CA ILE A 150 -5.66 -0.80 -11.29
C ILE A 150 -4.45 -0.10 -10.67
N CYS A 151 -3.31 -0.11 -11.39
CA CYS A 151 -2.08 0.54 -10.97
C CYS A 151 -1.83 1.80 -11.81
N PHE A 152 -1.82 2.96 -11.16
CA PHE A 152 -1.47 4.25 -11.74
C PHE A 152 -0.03 4.63 -11.36
N GLY A 153 0.95 4.05 -12.06
CA GLY A 153 2.37 4.31 -11.81
C GLY A 153 2.99 3.43 -10.73
N TYR A 154 2.41 3.40 -9.52
CA TYR A 154 2.92 2.64 -8.37
C TYR A 154 2.00 1.47 -8.02
N GLY A 155 2.51 0.58 -7.13
CA GLY A 155 1.74 -0.52 -6.55
C GLY A 155 1.71 -1.79 -7.41
N GLU A 156 2.43 -1.85 -8.52
CA GLU A 156 2.49 -3.06 -9.35
C GLU A 156 3.05 -4.28 -8.60
N PRO A 157 4.14 -4.19 -7.81
CA PRO A 157 4.64 -5.31 -7.02
C PRO A 157 3.60 -5.86 -6.04
N LEU A 158 2.85 -4.99 -5.36
CA LEU A 158 1.75 -5.40 -4.49
C LEU A 158 0.63 -6.05 -5.31
N ALA A 159 0.20 -5.45 -6.42
CA ALA A 159 -0.86 -5.99 -7.26
C ALA A 159 -0.51 -7.37 -7.82
N LYS A 160 0.77 -7.58 -8.19
CA LYS A 160 1.29 -8.88 -8.61
C LYS A 160 1.19 -9.92 -7.49
N LYS A 161 1.56 -9.56 -6.26
CA LYS A 161 1.41 -10.43 -5.09
C LYS A 161 -0.05 -10.76 -4.81
N ILE A 162 -0.94 -9.78 -4.90
CA ILE A 162 -2.38 -9.99 -4.76
C ILE A 162 -2.90 -10.95 -5.84
N GLN A 163 -2.40 -10.86 -7.07
CA GLN A 163 -2.77 -11.80 -8.12
C GLN A 163 -2.24 -13.22 -7.84
N GLU A 164 -0.98 -13.35 -7.40
CA GLU A 164 -0.36 -14.64 -7.09
C GLU A 164 -1.06 -15.35 -5.92
N GLU A 165 -1.39 -14.62 -4.85
CA GLU A 165 -1.91 -15.19 -3.59
C GLU A 165 -3.44 -15.27 -3.54
N PHE A 166 -4.13 -14.30 -4.14
CA PHE A 166 -5.59 -14.16 -4.02
C PHE A 166 -6.32 -14.23 -5.38
N GLY A 167 -5.60 -14.36 -6.49
CA GLY A 167 -6.19 -14.48 -7.82
C GLY A 167 -6.93 -13.24 -8.32
N VAL A 168 -6.59 -12.02 -7.83
CA VAL A 168 -7.12 -10.76 -8.34
C VAL A 168 -6.18 -10.23 -9.43
N PRO A 169 -6.59 -10.23 -10.71
CA PRO A 169 -5.77 -9.71 -11.80
C PRO A 169 -5.50 -8.22 -11.65
N TYR A 170 -4.52 -7.70 -12.38
CA TYR A 170 -4.24 -6.27 -12.42
C TYR A 170 -3.98 -5.75 -13.83
N ILE A 171 -4.21 -4.44 -14.01
CA ILE A 171 -3.82 -3.70 -15.20
C ILE A 171 -2.99 -2.47 -14.80
N LYS A 172 -2.06 -2.11 -15.69
CA LYS A 172 -1.29 -0.86 -15.57
C LYS A 172 -1.93 0.19 -16.46
N CYS A 173 -2.28 1.31 -15.88
CA CYS A 173 -2.85 2.44 -16.59
C CYS A 173 -2.02 3.71 -16.35
N ALA A 174 -1.92 4.55 -17.37
CA ALA A 174 -1.54 5.94 -17.14
C ALA A 174 -2.71 6.70 -16.51
N TYR A 175 -2.41 7.77 -15.79
CA TYR A 175 -3.44 8.68 -15.30
C TYR A 175 -4.35 9.13 -16.45
N PRO A 176 -5.68 9.08 -16.29
CA PRO A 176 -6.63 9.33 -17.37
C PRO A 176 -6.86 10.83 -17.64
N TYR A 177 -5.78 11.59 -17.83
CA TYR A 177 -5.88 13.02 -18.10
C TYR A 177 -6.38 13.30 -19.52
N GLY A 178 -7.33 14.23 -19.60
CA GLY A 178 -7.95 14.69 -20.84
C GLY A 178 -8.80 13.61 -21.54
N VAL A 179 -9.45 13.99 -22.63
CA VAL A 179 -10.40 13.12 -23.36
C VAL A 179 -9.71 11.83 -23.86
N ALA A 180 -8.54 11.96 -24.49
CA ALA A 180 -7.83 10.82 -25.05
C ALA A 180 -7.33 9.86 -23.95
N GLY A 181 -6.83 10.38 -22.82
CA GLY A 181 -6.41 9.59 -21.67
C GLY A 181 -7.58 8.82 -21.07
N MET A 182 -8.71 9.48 -20.84
CA MET A 182 -9.92 8.86 -20.33
C MET A 182 -10.45 7.77 -21.27
N GLN A 183 -10.53 8.04 -22.56
CA GLN A 183 -10.95 7.03 -23.54
C GLN A 183 -10.04 5.78 -23.55
N LYS A 184 -8.72 5.99 -23.42
CA LYS A 184 -7.77 4.87 -23.35
C LYS A 184 -7.99 4.06 -22.07
N PHE A 185 -8.12 4.73 -20.92
CA PHE A 185 -8.38 4.11 -19.63
C PHE A 185 -9.67 3.28 -19.65
N LEU A 186 -10.77 3.85 -20.13
CA LEU A 186 -12.06 3.16 -20.20
C LEU A 186 -12.04 1.93 -21.12
N ARG A 187 -11.32 2.00 -22.24
CA ARG A 187 -11.13 0.82 -23.11
C ARG A 187 -10.36 -0.28 -22.38
N GLN A 188 -9.29 0.06 -21.65
CA GLN A 188 -8.52 -0.93 -20.88
C GLN A 188 -9.37 -1.55 -19.76
N LEU A 189 -10.08 -0.72 -19.02
CA LEU A 189 -10.97 -1.15 -17.94
C LEU A 189 -12.11 -2.02 -18.47
N GLY A 190 -12.77 -1.59 -19.54
CA GLY A 190 -13.86 -2.33 -20.18
C GLY A 190 -13.43 -3.70 -20.70
N ALA A 191 -12.23 -3.77 -21.30
CA ALA A 191 -11.67 -5.03 -21.77
C ALA A 191 -11.37 -5.98 -20.58
N ALA A 192 -10.84 -5.45 -19.46
CA ALA A 192 -10.50 -6.23 -18.28
C ALA A 192 -11.72 -6.77 -17.53
N LEU A 193 -12.76 -5.94 -17.38
CA LEU A 193 -13.99 -6.29 -16.65
C LEU A 193 -15.12 -6.82 -17.56
N LYS A 194 -14.93 -6.80 -18.87
CA LYS A 194 -15.96 -7.13 -19.89
C LYS A 194 -17.20 -6.23 -19.78
N ILE A 195 -16.98 -4.95 -19.51
CA ILE A 195 -18.01 -3.92 -19.37
C ILE A 195 -17.89 -2.96 -20.55
N ASP A 196 -19.03 -2.58 -21.14
CA ASP A 196 -19.10 -1.53 -22.16
C ASP A 196 -19.22 -0.15 -21.52
N PHE A 197 -18.26 0.74 -21.85
CA PHE A 197 -18.24 2.15 -21.44
C PHE A 197 -18.57 3.12 -22.60
N SER A 198 -19.09 2.62 -23.73
CA SER A 198 -19.54 3.47 -24.83
C SER A 198 -20.80 4.26 -24.50
#